data_5b8eff31707ebc1b726cc123b61ee3be
#
_entry.id   5b8eff31707ebc1b726cc123b61ee3be
#
_cell.length_a   1.000
_cell.length_b   1.000
_cell.length_c   1.000
_cell.angle_alpha   90.00
_cell.angle_beta   90.00
_cell.angle_gamma   90.00
#
_symmetry.space_group_name_H-M   'P 1'
#
loop_
_entity.id
_entity.type
_entity.pdbx_description
1 polymer ?
#
loop_
_entity_poly.entity_id
_entity_poly.type
_entity_poly.pdbx_seq_one_letter_code
_entity_poly.pdbx_strand_id
1 'polypeptide(L)'
;MVRAMTVITVGFAVFVGVSMAAGMMIWRDSSASTEAHGARALGAASPSVAETVPTGQLDRITRAATIGPATLILPDDPYELRPDPMQLDGVLDLFFWAGATVHPSYDGRHSWSSAVLLGRVSDSLVHGDLEGQGRATMQQLSRTFFGEHETRLGEMTWSDHSVDGHPGMVFSVPVHYSVPSLPSRYDTVTAVLVQLDDGSVVVAAAAVPDDTDPDMARQAADSLSTLSIS
;
A
#
# COMPACT_ATOMS: atom_id res chain seq x y z
N MET A 1 8.94 25.47 26.48
CA MET A 1 8.02 24.99 25.43
C MET A 1 8.01 23.48 25.48
N VAL A 2 6.96 22.90 26.04
CA VAL A 2 6.82 21.44 26.16
C VAL A 2 6.16 20.98 24.87
N ARG A 3 6.90 20.26 24.00
CA ARG A 3 6.33 19.58 22.84
C ARG A 3 5.58 18.37 23.37
N ALA A 4 4.27 18.40 23.28
CA ALA A 4 3.43 17.24 23.54
C ALA A 4 3.79 16.16 22.52
N MET A 5 4.33 15.04 23.00
CA MET A 5 4.57 13.85 22.21
C MET A 5 3.20 13.17 22.03
N THR A 6 2.56 13.41 20.89
CA THR A 6 1.28 12.76 20.55
C THR A 6 1.61 11.33 20.15
N VAL A 7 1.15 10.37 20.94
CA VAL A 7 1.17 8.96 20.57
C VAL A 7 0.22 8.79 19.39
N ILE A 8 0.79 8.43 18.25
CA ILE A 8 0.03 8.25 17.01
C ILE A 8 -0.44 6.80 16.97
N THR A 9 -1.74 6.59 17.08
CA THR A 9 -2.39 5.29 16.89
C THR A 9 -2.87 5.22 15.45
N VAL A 10 -2.57 4.14 14.78
CA VAL A 10 -2.54 4.01 13.32
C VAL A 10 -3.48 2.92 12.78
N GLY A 11 -4.19 3.14 11.73
CA GLY A 11 -5.22 2.23 11.24
C GLY A 11 -5.59 1.97 9.74
N PHE A 12 -5.78 0.72 9.21
CA PHE A 12 -6.19 0.28 7.86
C PHE A 12 -7.39 -0.68 7.83
N ALA A 13 -8.37 -0.44 6.99
CA ALA A 13 -9.37 -1.42 6.65
C ALA A 13 -9.03 -2.05 5.30
N VAL A 14 -8.76 -3.34 5.31
CA VAL A 14 -8.72 -4.11 4.08
C VAL A 14 -10.00 -4.91 3.99
N PHE A 15 -10.76 -4.60 2.97
CA PHE A 15 -11.94 -5.37 2.61
C PHE A 15 -11.50 -6.73 2.10
N VAL A 16 -11.45 -7.74 2.97
CA VAL A 16 -11.39 -9.13 2.55
C VAL A 16 -12.81 -9.61 2.31
N GLY A 17 -13.52 -8.90 1.45
CA GLY A 17 -14.67 -9.41 0.76
C GLY A 17 -14.16 -10.08 -0.50
N VAL A 18 -13.84 -11.37 -0.46
CA VAL A 18 -13.77 -12.16 -1.69
C VAL A 18 -15.20 -12.26 -2.22
N SER A 19 -15.66 -11.20 -2.82
CA SER A 19 -16.70 -11.33 -3.85
C SER A 19 -16.01 -11.99 -5.03
N MET A 20 -16.00 -13.34 -5.03
CA MET A 20 -15.91 -14.08 -6.26
C MET A 20 -17.20 -13.79 -7.05
N ALA A 21 -17.35 -12.57 -7.54
CA ALA A 21 -18.10 -12.32 -8.74
C ALA A 21 -17.18 -12.78 -9.86
N ALA A 22 -17.53 -13.93 -10.43
CA ALA A 22 -16.90 -14.52 -11.59
C ALA A 22 -16.91 -13.51 -12.76
N GLY A 23 -15.91 -12.65 -12.80
CA GLY A 23 -15.48 -11.97 -13.98
C GLY A 23 -14.62 -12.95 -14.76
N MET A 24 -15.28 -13.86 -15.51
CA MET A 24 -14.65 -14.61 -16.58
C MET A 24 -14.10 -13.59 -17.59
N MET A 25 -12.87 -13.14 -17.40
CA MET A 25 -12.11 -12.55 -18.50
C MET A 25 -11.73 -13.69 -19.43
N ILE A 26 -12.53 -13.81 -20.48
CA ILE A 26 -12.27 -14.63 -21.65
C ILE A 26 -10.91 -14.20 -22.21
N TRP A 27 -9.92 -15.03 -22.03
CA TRP A 27 -8.70 -15.01 -22.82
C TRP A 27 -9.11 -15.34 -24.26
N ARG A 28 -9.27 -14.33 -25.07
CA ARG A 28 -9.38 -14.49 -26.51
C ARG A 28 -7.98 -14.73 -27.05
N ASP A 29 -7.68 -16.00 -27.27
CA ASP A 29 -6.65 -16.45 -28.19
C ASP A 29 -6.91 -15.82 -29.55
N SER A 30 -6.11 -14.83 -29.92
CA SER A 30 -6.09 -14.27 -31.27
C SER A 30 -4.88 -14.83 -32.01
N SER A 31 -4.95 -16.14 -32.28
CA SER A 31 -4.18 -16.72 -33.36
C SER A 31 -4.99 -16.55 -34.64
N ALA A 32 -4.71 -15.54 -35.43
CA ALA A 32 -5.13 -15.47 -36.82
C ALA A 32 -4.01 -14.88 -37.65
N SER A 33 -3.53 -15.74 -38.47
CA SER A 33 -2.50 -15.61 -39.49
C SER A 33 -2.83 -14.64 -40.62
N THR A 34 -1.75 -14.09 -41.21
CA THR A 34 -1.57 -13.89 -42.67
C THR A 34 -2.25 -12.66 -43.26
N GLU A 35 -1.54 -11.73 -43.85
CA GLU A 35 -0.75 -11.78 -45.07
C GLU A 35 -0.01 -10.48 -45.30
N ALA A 36 1.11 -10.62 -45.98
CA ALA A 36 2.04 -9.56 -46.36
C ALA A 36 1.46 -8.59 -47.38
N HIS A 37 1.79 -7.31 -47.25
CA HIS A 37 2.17 -6.46 -48.41
C HIS A 37 2.99 -5.26 -47.93
N GLY A 38 4.13 -5.23 -48.37
CA GLY A 38 5.14 -4.33 -48.77
C GLY A 38 5.23 -2.88 -48.30
N ALA A 39 6.48 -2.54 -48.08
CA ALA A 39 7.13 -1.26 -48.29
C ALA A 39 7.50 -0.42 -47.08
N ARG A 40 8.77 -0.55 -46.72
CA ARG A 40 9.73 0.57 -46.48
C ARG A 40 9.25 1.79 -45.66
N ALA A 41 9.65 1.83 -44.41
CA ALA A 41 10.16 3.08 -43.83
C ALA A 41 11.24 2.74 -42.83
N LEU A 42 12.44 3.23 -43.06
CA LEU A 42 13.54 3.30 -42.12
C LEU A 42 13.13 4.30 -41.00
N GLY A 43 12.52 3.79 -39.96
CA GLY A 43 12.27 4.52 -38.73
C GLY A 43 13.32 4.06 -37.73
N ALA A 44 14.15 4.99 -37.23
CA ALA A 44 15.05 4.74 -36.13
C ALA A 44 14.26 4.14 -34.97
N ALA A 45 14.60 2.92 -34.59
CA ALA A 45 14.06 2.30 -33.37
C ALA A 45 14.57 3.14 -32.20
N SER A 46 13.67 3.92 -31.61
CA SER A 46 13.90 4.45 -30.26
C SER A 46 14.17 3.25 -29.36
N PRO A 47 15.22 3.28 -28.52
CA PRO A 47 15.42 2.21 -27.57
C PRO A 47 14.15 2.10 -26.73
N SER A 48 13.45 0.98 -26.85
CA SER A 48 12.41 0.59 -25.89
C SER A 48 13.11 0.48 -24.55
N VAL A 49 12.86 1.43 -23.66
CA VAL A 49 13.22 1.27 -22.26
C VAL A 49 12.42 0.05 -21.82
N ALA A 50 13.12 -1.05 -21.57
CA ALA A 50 12.50 -2.23 -21.00
C ALA A 50 11.89 -1.80 -19.66
N GLU A 51 10.57 -1.78 -19.59
CA GLU A 51 9.83 -1.52 -18.37
C GLU A 51 10.23 -2.63 -17.38
N THR A 52 11.05 -2.28 -16.41
CA THR A 52 11.56 -3.25 -15.43
C THR A 52 10.40 -3.54 -14.49
N VAL A 53 9.76 -4.69 -14.67
CA VAL A 53 8.71 -5.15 -13.75
C VAL A 53 9.33 -5.20 -12.35
N PRO A 54 8.77 -4.48 -11.37
CA PRO A 54 9.32 -4.47 -10.02
C PRO A 54 9.31 -5.90 -9.46
N THR A 55 10.46 -6.32 -8.94
CA THR A 55 10.62 -7.63 -8.32
C THR A 55 10.55 -7.51 -6.82
N GLY A 56 9.84 -8.42 -6.17
CA GLY A 56 9.76 -8.49 -4.73
C GLY A 56 9.54 -9.91 -4.26
N GLN A 57 9.76 -10.14 -2.97
CA GLN A 57 9.56 -11.43 -2.35
C GLN A 57 9.03 -11.28 -0.91
N LEU A 58 8.33 -12.31 -0.45
CA LEU A 58 7.89 -12.45 0.94
C LEU A 58 8.45 -13.74 1.52
N ASP A 59 9.33 -13.61 2.51
CA ASP A 59 9.73 -14.74 3.36
C ASP A 59 8.65 -14.99 4.42
N ARG A 60 7.96 -16.12 4.32
CA ARG A 60 6.86 -16.48 5.22
C ARG A 60 7.31 -16.91 6.62
N ILE A 61 8.58 -17.26 6.79
CA ILE A 61 9.14 -17.67 8.08
C ILE A 61 9.53 -16.43 8.89
N THR A 62 10.30 -15.55 8.28
CA THR A 62 10.76 -14.31 8.91
C THR A 62 9.78 -13.16 8.78
N ARG A 63 8.72 -13.33 7.96
CA ARG A 63 7.71 -12.33 7.59
C ARG A 63 8.30 -11.10 6.89
N ALA A 64 9.53 -11.22 6.38
CA ALA A 64 10.20 -10.16 5.66
C ALA A 64 9.63 -9.98 4.25
N ALA A 65 8.99 -8.86 4.01
CA ALA A 65 8.62 -8.40 2.67
C ALA A 65 9.77 -7.56 2.11
N THR A 66 10.23 -7.87 0.90
CA THR A 66 11.34 -7.16 0.24
C THR A 66 10.91 -6.67 -1.14
N ILE A 67 11.18 -5.40 -1.45
CA ILE A 67 10.95 -4.79 -2.76
C ILE A 67 12.19 -3.96 -3.12
N GLY A 68 12.96 -4.42 -4.12
CA GLY A 68 14.27 -3.84 -4.41
C GLY A 68 15.17 -3.90 -3.18
N PRO A 69 15.80 -2.79 -2.74
CA PRO A 69 16.63 -2.73 -1.54
C PRO A 69 15.81 -2.57 -0.24
N ALA A 70 14.51 -2.31 -0.32
CA ALA A 70 13.67 -2.07 0.85
C ALA A 70 13.16 -3.37 1.46
N THR A 71 13.24 -3.49 2.79
CA THR A 71 12.72 -4.63 3.56
C THR A 71 11.88 -4.13 4.73
N LEU A 72 10.72 -4.76 4.93
CA LEU A 72 9.82 -4.55 6.07
C LEU A 72 9.49 -5.89 6.72
N ILE A 73 9.58 -5.99 8.03
CA ILE A 73 9.07 -7.16 8.76
C ILE A 73 7.58 -6.94 9.05
N LEU A 74 6.74 -7.74 8.42
CA LEU A 74 5.29 -7.70 8.63
C LEU A 74 4.93 -8.25 10.03
N PRO A 75 3.88 -7.73 10.71
CA PRO A 75 3.57 -8.09 12.09
C PRO A 75 3.24 -9.58 12.25
N ASP A 76 3.53 -10.13 13.44
CA ASP A 76 3.16 -11.49 13.86
C ASP A 76 1.66 -11.61 14.13
N ASP A 77 1.23 -12.80 14.57
CA ASP A 77 -0.17 -13.04 14.99
C ASP A 77 -0.69 -11.91 15.89
N PRO A 78 -1.91 -11.43 15.66
CA PRO A 78 -2.96 -12.01 14.83
C PRO A 78 -2.97 -11.56 13.35
N TYR A 79 -1.92 -10.92 12.85
CA TYR A 79 -1.83 -10.50 11.45
C TYR A 79 -1.52 -11.69 10.53
N GLU A 80 -2.44 -12.03 9.65
CA GLU A 80 -2.28 -13.08 8.64
C GLU A 80 -1.55 -12.54 7.41
N LEU A 81 -0.47 -13.21 7.00
CA LEU A 81 0.24 -12.89 5.76
C LEU A 81 -0.62 -13.20 4.53
N ARG A 82 -0.62 -12.29 3.58
CA ARG A 82 -1.11 -12.57 2.23
C ARG A 82 0.09 -12.94 1.34
N PRO A 83 0.16 -14.22 0.92
CA PRO A 83 1.39 -14.78 0.36
C PRO A 83 1.72 -14.27 -1.03
N ASP A 84 0.72 -13.85 -1.78
CA ASP A 84 0.89 -13.45 -3.18
C ASP A 84 1.11 -11.94 -3.27
N PRO A 85 2.05 -11.49 -4.12
CA PRO A 85 2.21 -10.09 -4.38
C PRO A 85 0.96 -9.53 -5.07
N MET A 86 0.61 -8.30 -4.74
CA MET A 86 -0.55 -7.61 -5.29
C MET A 86 -0.13 -6.31 -5.98
N GLN A 87 -1.01 -5.79 -6.80
CA GLN A 87 -0.91 -4.47 -7.43
C GLN A 87 -2.15 -3.65 -7.06
N LEU A 88 -1.99 -2.35 -7.06
CA LEU A 88 -3.08 -1.41 -6.85
C LEU A 88 -2.98 -0.36 -7.96
N ASP A 89 -3.81 -0.54 -8.98
CA ASP A 89 -3.72 0.20 -10.25
C ASP A 89 -3.52 1.70 -10.05
N GLY A 90 -2.42 2.21 -10.62
CA GLY A 90 -2.04 3.61 -10.55
C GLY A 90 -1.60 4.11 -9.17
N VAL A 91 -1.44 3.23 -8.18
CA VAL A 91 -1.03 3.58 -6.81
C VAL A 91 0.19 2.79 -6.37
N LEU A 92 0.12 1.47 -6.40
CA LEU A 92 1.22 0.58 -6.05
C LEU A 92 1.44 -0.44 -7.17
N ASP A 93 2.61 -0.42 -7.79
CA ASP A 93 2.96 -1.36 -8.86
C ASP A 93 3.19 -2.77 -8.33
N LEU A 94 3.54 -2.87 -7.05
CA LEU A 94 3.75 -4.11 -6.31
C LEU A 94 3.58 -3.84 -4.82
N PHE A 95 2.91 -4.73 -4.09
CA PHE A 95 2.94 -4.70 -2.62
C PHE A 95 2.72 -6.07 -2.00
N PHE A 96 3.25 -6.22 -0.78
CA PHE A 96 2.99 -7.33 0.15
C PHE A 96 2.32 -6.78 1.39
N TRP A 97 1.46 -7.58 2.04
CA TRP A 97 0.76 -7.13 3.21
C TRP A 97 0.36 -8.24 4.17
N ALA A 98 0.10 -7.84 5.41
CA ALA A 98 -0.53 -8.66 6.42
C ALA A 98 -1.74 -7.94 7.00
N GLY A 99 -2.79 -8.68 7.33
CA GLY A 99 -4.01 -8.12 7.90
C GLY A 99 -4.53 -8.90 9.09
N ALA A 100 -5.09 -8.18 10.07
CA ALA A 100 -5.72 -8.75 11.26
C ALA A 100 -7.17 -8.31 11.36
N THR A 101 -8.10 -9.24 11.54
CA THR A 101 -9.52 -8.92 11.67
C THR A 101 -9.80 -8.25 13.01
N VAL A 102 -10.36 -7.03 12.96
CA VAL A 102 -10.81 -6.26 14.13
C VAL A 102 -12.30 -6.51 14.40
N HIS A 103 -13.13 -6.38 13.37
CA HIS A 103 -14.57 -6.62 13.45
C HIS A 103 -15.00 -7.74 12.52
N PRO A 104 -15.10 -8.97 13.00
CA PRO A 104 -15.56 -10.09 12.18
C PRO A 104 -17.04 -9.93 11.88
N SER A 105 -17.42 -10.11 10.61
CA SER A 105 -18.82 -10.14 10.16
C SER A 105 -19.68 -8.99 10.69
N TYR A 106 -19.17 -7.75 10.70
CA TYR A 106 -19.84 -6.58 11.29
C TYR A 106 -21.25 -6.31 10.71
N ASP A 107 -21.51 -6.73 9.48
CA ASP A 107 -22.81 -6.66 8.80
C ASP A 107 -23.40 -8.05 8.49
N GLY A 108 -22.84 -9.11 9.09
CA GLY A 108 -23.19 -10.51 8.84
C GLY A 108 -22.46 -11.14 7.64
N ARG A 109 -21.62 -10.40 6.92
CA ARG A 109 -20.86 -10.88 5.73
C ARG A 109 -19.43 -10.39 5.69
N HIS A 110 -19.22 -9.12 5.96
CA HIS A 110 -17.93 -8.47 5.76
C HIS A 110 -17.22 -8.28 7.10
N SER A 111 -15.91 -8.38 7.07
CA SER A 111 -15.07 -8.14 8.22
C SER A 111 -14.26 -6.87 8.00
N TRP A 112 -13.99 -6.13 9.06
CA TRP A 112 -13.13 -4.97 9.05
C TRP A 112 -11.79 -5.33 9.68
N SER A 113 -10.68 -4.88 9.10
CA SER A 113 -9.36 -5.36 9.49
C SER A 113 -8.36 -4.22 9.62
N SER A 114 -7.41 -4.40 10.52
CA SER A 114 -6.16 -3.67 10.50
C SER A 114 -5.20 -4.31 9.50
N ALA A 115 -4.29 -3.54 8.90
CA ALA A 115 -3.30 -4.07 7.97
C ALA A 115 -1.97 -3.33 8.00
N VAL A 116 -0.91 -3.98 7.54
CA VAL A 116 0.43 -3.42 7.32
C VAL A 116 0.91 -3.88 5.95
N LEU A 117 1.54 -2.99 5.20
CA LEU A 117 2.08 -3.30 3.88
C LEU A 117 3.46 -2.68 3.63
N LEU A 118 4.20 -3.29 2.71
CA LEU A 118 5.31 -2.69 1.97
C LEU A 118 4.93 -2.67 0.49
N GLY A 119 5.03 -1.50 -0.16
CA GLY A 119 4.72 -1.34 -1.57
C GLY A 119 5.71 -0.46 -2.32
N ARG A 120 5.81 -0.66 -3.65
CA ARG A 120 6.44 0.28 -4.56
C ARG A 120 5.37 1.23 -5.08
N VAL A 121 5.58 2.52 -4.89
CA VAL A 121 4.68 3.56 -5.40
C VAL A 121 4.76 3.58 -6.92
N SER A 122 3.60 3.67 -7.58
CA SER A 122 3.54 3.75 -9.04
C SER A 122 4.26 4.99 -9.57
N ASP A 123 5.03 4.81 -10.64
CA ASP A 123 5.78 5.89 -11.30
C ASP A 123 4.87 7.07 -11.70
N SER A 124 3.57 6.81 -11.89
CA SER A 124 2.56 7.84 -12.16
C SER A 124 2.34 8.82 -11.00
N LEU A 125 2.74 8.48 -9.78
CA LEU A 125 2.67 9.32 -8.58
C LEU A 125 4.02 9.89 -8.15
N VAL A 126 5.13 9.41 -8.75
CA VAL A 126 6.49 9.82 -8.41
C VAL A 126 6.86 11.08 -9.20
N HIS A 127 6.27 12.22 -8.83
CA HIS A 127 6.52 13.51 -9.48
C HIS A 127 6.64 14.64 -8.44
N GLY A 128 7.58 15.56 -8.66
CA GLY A 128 7.83 16.67 -7.75
C GLY A 128 8.65 16.28 -6.52
N ASP A 129 8.41 16.94 -5.40
CA ASP A 129 9.09 16.62 -4.13
C ASP A 129 8.41 15.46 -3.38
N LEU A 130 9.13 14.91 -2.40
CA LEU A 130 8.66 13.75 -1.65
C LEU A 130 7.40 14.05 -0.83
N GLU A 131 7.19 15.31 -0.39
CA GLU A 131 5.96 15.73 0.28
C GLU A 131 4.76 15.64 -0.67
N GLY A 132 4.87 16.17 -1.88
CA GLY A 132 3.82 16.10 -2.89
C GLY A 132 3.49 14.67 -3.31
N GLN A 133 4.53 13.83 -3.52
CA GLN A 133 4.38 12.41 -3.81
C GLN A 133 3.65 11.67 -2.68
N GLY A 134 4.05 11.92 -1.44
CA GLY A 134 3.42 11.31 -0.25
C GLY A 134 1.95 11.70 -0.12
N ARG A 135 1.63 12.98 -0.27
CA ARG A 135 0.22 13.45 -0.24
C ARG A 135 -0.63 12.79 -1.33
N ALA A 136 -0.11 12.69 -2.55
CA ALA A 136 -0.79 12.04 -3.66
C ALA A 136 -1.00 10.54 -3.38
N THR A 137 0.05 9.85 -2.91
CA THR A 137 -0.01 8.43 -2.54
C THR A 137 -1.05 8.20 -1.45
N MET A 138 -1.03 8.99 -0.36
CA MET A 138 -1.98 8.86 0.74
C MET A 138 -3.43 9.09 0.30
N GLN A 139 -3.68 10.09 -0.57
CA GLN A 139 -5.01 10.33 -1.12
C GLN A 139 -5.51 9.17 -1.97
N GLN A 140 -4.64 8.60 -2.80
CA GLN A 140 -5.02 7.49 -3.68
C GLN A 140 -5.19 6.19 -2.90
N LEU A 141 -4.30 5.87 -1.96
CA LEU A 141 -4.47 4.74 -1.04
C LEU A 141 -5.82 4.81 -0.33
N SER A 142 -6.14 5.96 0.26
CA SER A 142 -7.41 6.16 0.95
C SER A 142 -8.62 5.96 0.03
N ARG A 143 -8.58 6.49 -1.20
CA ARG A 143 -9.67 6.31 -2.17
C ARG A 143 -9.85 4.87 -2.59
N THR A 144 -8.76 4.13 -2.75
CA THR A 144 -8.82 2.77 -3.28
C THR A 144 -9.18 1.77 -2.19
N PHE A 145 -8.63 1.90 -1.00
CA PHE A 145 -8.93 0.97 0.10
C PHE A 145 -10.30 1.20 0.74
N PHE A 146 -10.80 2.43 0.72
CA PHE A 146 -12.10 2.78 1.32
C PHE A 146 -13.16 3.17 0.27
N GLY A 147 -12.85 3.02 -1.03
CA GLY A 147 -13.65 3.58 -2.16
C GLY A 147 -15.06 3.06 -2.29
N GLU A 148 -15.41 1.95 -1.63
CA GLU A 148 -16.79 1.45 -1.55
C GLU A 148 -17.65 2.22 -0.52
N HIS A 149 -17.02 3.09 0.28
CA HIS A 149 -17.67 3.85 1.35
C HIS A 149 -17.45 5.35 1.15
N GLU A 150 -18.40 6.14 1.63
CA GLU A 150 -18.19 7.57 1.73
C GLU A 150 -17.13 7.86 2.79
N THR A 151 -15.99 8.41 2.36
CA THR A 151 -14.85 8.70 3.21
C THR A 151 -14.51 10.18 3.21
N ARG A 152 -13.97 10.66 4.34
CA ARG A 152 -13.43 12.01 4.49
C ARG A 152 -12.07 11.93 5.17
N LEU A 153 -11.05 12.45 4.51
CA LEU A 153 -9.73 12.61 5.13
C LEU A 153 -9.81 13.71 6.21
N GLY A 154 -9.26 13.40 7.37
CA GLY A 154 -9.01 14.39 8.40
C GLY A 154 -7.75 15.21 8.11
N GLU A 155 -7.23 15.88 9.15
CA GLU A 155 -6.00 16.64 9.03
C GLU A 155 -4.81 15.67 8.81
N MET A 156 -4.10 15.85 7.70
CA MET A 156 -2.89 15.09 7.40
C MET A 156 -1.70 15.79 8.03
N THR A 157 -0.95 15.06 8.83
CA THR A 157 0.33 15.49 9.39
C THR A 157 1.47 14.79 8.67
N TRP A 158 2.63 15.43 8.58
CA TRP A 158 3.84 14.85 8.03
C TRP A 158 5.10 15.45 8.65
N SER A 159 6.19 14.72 8.54
CA SER A 159 7.51 15.17 8.98
C SER A 159 8.60 14.51 8.15
N ASP A 160 9.71 15.23 8.02
CA ASP A 160 10.93 14.67 7.44
C ASP A 160 11.38 13.45 8.25
N HIS A 161 11.87 12.47 7.54
CA HIS A 161 12.41 11.23 8.07
C HIS A 161 13.57 10.75 7.20
N SER A 162 14.39 9.84 7.71
CA SER A 162 15.36 9.12 6.88
C SER A 162 15.43 7.67 7.32
N VAL A 163 15.62 6.77 6.36
CA VAL A 163 15.81 5.34 6.60
C VAL A 163 17.14 4.94 5.99
N ASP A 164 18.10 4.51 6.82
CA ASP A 164 19.43 4.09 6.41
C ASP A 164 20.16 5.10 5.50
N GLY A 165 19.93 6.40 5.73
CA GLY A 165 20.53 7.49 4.97
C GLY A 165 19.76 7.93 3.74
N HIS A 166 18.71 7.22 3.33
CA HIS A 166 17.81 7.62 2.24
C HIS A 166 16.79 8.65 2.72
N PRO A 167 16.49 9.68 1.91
CA PRO A 167 15.50 10.68 2.27
C PRO A 167 14.10 10.05 2.31
N GLY A 168 13.35 10.35 3.34
CA GLY A 168 12.02 9.84 3.54
C GLY A 168 11.12 10.84 4.24
N MET A 169 9.85 10.49 4.34
CA MET A 169 8.84 11.26 5.08
C MET A 169 7.86 10.32 5.77
N VAL A 170 7.42 10.70 6.96
CA VAL A 170 6.32 10.04 7.66
C VAL A 170 5.06 10.87 7.48
N PHE A 171 3.98 10.23 7.06
CA PHE A 171 2.64 10.81 6.94
C PHE A 171 1.70 10.11 7.91
N SER A 172 0.73 10.86 8.46
CA SER A 172 -0.37 10.28 9.22
C SER A 172 -1.65 11.05 8.92
N VAL A 173 -2.74 10.33 8.65
CA VAL A 173 -4.05 10.92 8.34
C VAL A 173 -5.18 10.04 8.88
N PRO A 174 -6.16 10.57 9.63
CA PRO A 174 -7.37 9.86 9.94
C PRO A 174 -8.29 9.82 8.71
N VAL A 175 -8.76 8.64 8.35
CA VAL A 175 -9.73 8.40 7.29
C VAL A 175 -11.08 8.10 7.93
N HIS A 176 -11.95 9.09 7.98
CA HIS A 176 -13.29 8.95 8.54
C HIS A 176 -14.24 8.30 7.54
N TYR A 177 -15.10 7.43 8.02
CA TYR A 177 -16.14 6.76 7.24
C TYR A 177 -17.42 6.60 8.05
N SER A 178 -18.52 6.30 7.36
CA SER A 178 -19.79 5.97 7.97
C SER A 178 -20.29 4.65 7.39
N VAL A 179 -19.94 3.55 8.05
CA VAL A 179 -20.32 2.19 7.62
C VAL A 179 -21.36 1.64 8.60
N PRO A 180 -22.58 1.31 8.15
CA PRO A 180 -23.61 0.78 9.02
C PRO A 180 -23.13 -0.48 9.77
N SER A 181 -23.45 -0.55 11.07
CA SER A 181 -23.10 -1.65 11.96
C SER A 181 -21.61 -1.82 12.30
N LEU A 182 -20.73 -1.01 11.71
CA LEU A 182 -19.31 -1.00 12.07
C LEU A 182 -19.09 -0.13 13.30
N PRO A 183 -18.47 -0.65 14.39
CA PRO A 183 -18.19 0.14 15.59
C PRO A 183 -17.15 1.25 15.36
N SER A 184 -16.13 0.97 14.56
CA SER A 184 -15.07 1.94 14.21
C SER A 184 -15.65 3.11 13.39
N ARG A 185 -15.09 4.30 13.58
CA ARG A 185 -15.53 5.54 12.94
C ARG A 185 -14.49 6.13 12.02
N TYR A 186 -13.25 5.79 12.23
CA TYR A 186 -12.13 6.19 11.37
C TYR A 186 -10.99 5.20 11.53
N ASP A 187 -10.18 5.17 10.50
CA ASP A 187 -8.86 4.56 10.54
C ASP A 187 -7.81 5.66 10.53
N THR A 188 -6.77 5.56 11.34
CA THR A 188 -5.59 6.42 11.17
C THR A 188 -4.60 5.73 10.25
N VAL A 189 -4.27 6.27 9.12
CA VAL A 189 -3.25 5.74 8.20
C VAL A 189 -1.92 6.41 8.48
N THR A 190 -0.88 5.65 8.84
CA THR A 190 0.51 6.13 8.88
C THR A 190 1.30 5.46 7.76
N ALA A 191 2.11 6.22 7.07
CA ALA A 191 2.98 5.72 6.02
C ALA A 191 4.35 6.34 6.13
N VAL A 192 5.39 5.53 5.89
CA VAL A 192 6.78 5.96 5.71
C VAL A 192 7.09 5.81 4.23
N LEU A 193 7.28 6.94 3.54
CA LEU A 193 7.75 6.95 2.16
C LEU A 193 9.25 7.16 2.16
N VAL A 194 9.96 6.42 1.31
CA VAL A 194 11.42 6.54 1.14
C VAL A 194 11.74 6.59 -0.33
N GLN A 195 12.53 7.60 -0.72
CA GLN A 195 13.07 7.69 -2.07
C GLN A 195 14.35 6.87 -2.16
N LEU A 196 14.42 5.98 -3.14
CA LEU A 196 15.58 5.14 -3.43
C LEU A 196 16.56 5.85 -4.37
N ASP A 197 17.77 5.33 -4.48
CA ASP A 197 18.84 5.90 -5.32
C ASP A 197 18.50 5.95 -6.81
N ASP A 198 17.67 5.04 -7.30
CA ASP A 198 17.17 5.02 -8.68
C ASP A 198 16.02 6.02 -8.94
N GLY A 199 15.64 6.78 -7.91
CA GLY A 199 14.54 7.74 -7.95
C GLY A 199 13.16 7.13 -7.72
N SER A 200 13.02 5.81 -7.64
CA SER A 200 11.76 5.18 -7.27
C SER A 200 11.41 5.43 -5.81
N VAL A 201 10.15 5.22 -5.45
CA VAL A 201 9.66 5.43 -4.08
C VAL A 201 9.03 4.15 -3.55
N VAL A 202 9.41 3.76 -2.34
CA VAL A 202 8.74 2.71 -1.59
C VAL A 202 7.92 3.30 -0.46
N VAL A 203 6.87 2.61 -0.08
CA VAL A 203 6.00 2.98 1.04
C VAL A 203 5.80 1.79 1.97
N ALA A 204 6.16 1.96 3.24
CA ALA A 204 5.67 1.10 4.31
C ALA A 204 4.47 1.81 4.94
N ALA A 205 3.33 1.16 4.94
CA ALA A 205 2.13 1.77 5.49
C ALA A 205 1.43 0.81 6.45
N ALA A 206 0.84 1.40 7.47
CA ALA A 206 -0.01 0.68 8.38
C ALA A 206 -1.29 1.45 8.60
N ALA A 207 -2.37 0.74 8.80
CA ALA A 207 -3.66 1.32 9.04
C ALA A 207 -4.43 0.47 10.08
N VAL A 208 -5.02 1.05 11.17
CA VAL A 208 -5.69 0.40 12.30
C VAL A 208 -6.95 1.18 12.69
N PRO A 209 -8.12 0.59 12.76
CA PRO A 209 -9.36 1.21 13.24
C PRO A 209 -9.23 1.87 14.64
N ASP A 210 -10.00 2.91 14.91
CA ASP A 210 -9.91 3.73 16.14
C ASP A 210 -10.22 2.96 17.43
N ASP A 211 -10.83 1.80 17.33
CA ASP A 211 -11.20 0.91 18.43
C ASP A 211 -10.44 -0.43 18.41
N THR A 212 -9.34 -0.51 17.66
CA THR A 212 -8.47 -1.69 17.64
C THR A 212 -7.81 -1.94 18.98
N ASP A 213 -7.60 -3.22 19.32
CA ASP A 213 -6.83 -3.62 20.51
C ASP A 213 -5.45 -2.91 20.52
N PRO A 214 -5.06 -2.31 21.67
CA PRO A 214 -3.81 -1.53 21.76
C PRO A 214 -2.54 -2.34 21.45
N ASP A 215 -2.52 -3.65 21.72
CA ASP A 215 -1.36 -4.50 21.41
C ASP A 215 -1.26 -4.74 19.90
N MET A 216 -2.37 -4.97 19.24
CA MET A 216 -2.45 -5.08 17.79
C MET A 216 -2.03 -3.76 17.11
N ALA A 217 -2.54 -2.62 17.60
CA ALA A 217 -2.16 -1.30 17.09
C ALA A 217 -0.65 -1.04 17.26
N ARG A 218 -0.07 -1.46 18.39
CA ARG A 218 1.36 -1.34 18.64
C ARG A 218 2.17 -2.22 17.69
N GLN A 219 1.77 -3.48 17.46
CA GLN A 219 2.45 -4.37 16.50
C GLN A 219 2.49 -3.75 15.09
N ALA A 220 1.40 -3.12 14.65
CA ALA A 220 1.38 -2.42 13.37
C ALA A 220 2.39 -1.26 13.33
N ALA A 221 2.47 -0.46 14.40
CA ALA A 221 3.41 0.65 14.50
C ALA A 221 4.87 0.17 14.59
N ASP A 222 5.13 -0.89 15.38
CA ASP A 222 6.44 -1.49 15.54
C ASP A 222 6.95 -2.06 14.22
N SER A 223 6.07 -2.67 13.41
CA SER A 223 6.42 -3.17 12.08
C SER A 223 6.95 -2.05 11.18
N LEU A 224 6.33 -0.86 11.17
CA LEU A 224 6.83 0.27 10.36
C LEU A 224 8.25 0.68 10.75
N SER A 225 8.62 0.53 12.03
CA SER A 225 9.96 0.84 12.52
C SER A 225 11.03 -0.14 12.05
N THR A 226 10.64 -1.29 11.47
CA THR A 226 11.57 -2.29 10.91
C THR A 226 11.95 -2.00 9.46
N LEU A 227 11.36 -0.96 8.83
CA LEU A 227 11.73 -0.60 7.47
C LEU A 227 13.22 -0.31 7.37
N SER A 228 13.88 -0.97 6.45
CA SER A 228 15.32 -0.82 6.17
C SER A 228 15.60 -0.80 4.68
N ILE A 229 16.68 -0.11 4.29
CA ILE A 229 17.16 -0.01 2.91
C ILE A 229 18.61 -0.50 2.87
N SER A 230 18.92 -1.49 2.02
CA SER A 230 20.24 -2.15 1.94
C SER A 230 20.97 -1.88 0.63
#